data_7ddb62b909b0b4b4436a81402059c142
#
_entry.id   7ddb62b909b0b4b4436a81402059c142
#
_cell.length_a   1.000
_cell.length_b   1.000
_cell.length_c   1.000
_cell.angle_alpha   90.00
_cell.angle_beta   90.00
_cell.angle_gamma   90.00
#
_symmetry.space_group_name_H-M   'P 1'
#
loop_
_entity.id
_entity.type
_entity.pdbx_description
1 polymer ?
#
loop_
_entity_poly.entity_id
_entity_poly.type
_entity_poly.pdbx_seq_one_letter_code
_entity_poly.pdbx_strand_id
1 'polypeptide(L)'
;MDKFLVEGGQTISGEVVISGAKNAALPLLAALILPTTPSVLHNVPTLKDTQTLIALIQGMGIAIYKDGDTVTCDASTISDCFAPYELVKTMRASILVLGALLGRFGEAKVSLPGGCAIGSRPVDQHLKGLEALGATISVEEGYVIAKAPKGGRLIGCLLYTSPS
;
A
#
# COMPACT_ATOMS: atom_id res chain seq x y z
N MET A 1 19.73 6.30 -19.20
CA MET A 1 18.68 5.29 -19.50
C MET A 1 19.37 3.95 -19.61
N ASP A 2 19.01 3.02 -18.74
CA ASP A 2 19.55 1.67 -18.80
C ASP A 2 19.00 0.96 -20.04
N LYS A 3 19.82 0.12 -20.66
CA LYS A 3 19.47 -0.62 -21.87
C LYS A 3 19.68 -2.10 -21.62
N PHE A 4 18.79 -2.93 -22.13
CA PHE A 4 18.99 -4.36 -22.20
C PHE A 4 19.57 -4.71 -23.57
N LEU A 5 20.68 -5.46 -23.59
CA LEU A 5 21.19 -6.14 -24.78
C LEU A 5 20.83 -7.61 -24.64
N VAL A 6 20.07 -8.14 -25.58
CA VAL A 6 19.63 -9.53 -25.56
C VAL A 6 20.20 -10.24 -26.79
N GLU A 7 21.01 -11.27 -26.57
CA GLU A 7 21.51 -12.17 -27.59
C GLU A 7 20.75 -13.52 -27.46
N GLY A 8 19.98 -13.83 -28.47
CA GLY A 8 19.20 -15.07 -28.52
C GLY A 8 19.93 -16.22 -29.18
N GLY A 9 19.23 -17.36 -29.38
CA GLY A 9 19.73 -18.52 -30.12
C GLY A 9 20.39 -19.61 -29.26
N GLN A 10 20.42 -19.45 -27.94
CA GLN A 10 20.94 -20.48 -27.03
C GLN A 10 19.81 -21.22 -26.31
N THR A 11 19.99 -22.51 -26.06
CA THR A 11 19.08 -23.28 -25.20
C THR A 11 19.36 -22.92 -23.74
N ILE A 12 18.34 -22.41 -23.06
CA ILE A 12 18.44 -22.09 -21.62
C ILE A 12 17.99 -23.31 -20.81
N SER A 13 18.84 -23.77 -19.91
CA SER A 13 18.51 -24.81 -18.92
C SER A 13 19.11 -24.43 -17.57
N GLY A 14 18.39 -24.73 -16.49
CA GLY A 14 18.84 -24.45 -15.14
C GLY A 14 17.66 -24.20 -14.20
N GLU A 15 17.98 -23.86 -12.94
CA GLU A 15 17.03 -23.55 -11.90
C GLU A 15 17.11 -22.06 -11.56
N VAL A 16 15.97 -21.41 -11.40
CA VAL A 16 15.86 -20.00 -11.02
C VAL A 16 14.95 -19.87 -9.79
N VAL A 17 15.49 -19.27 -8.73
CA VAL A 17 14.68 -18.92 -7.56
C VAL A 17 13.88 -17.67 -7.89
N ILE A 18 12.54 -17.78 -7.85
CA ILE A 18 11.64 -16.68 -8.15
C ILE A 18 11.59 -15.70 -6.98
N SER A 19 11.87 -14.44 -7.26
CA SER A 19 11.71 -13.36 -6.29
C SER A 19 10.24 -13.04 -6.01
N GLY A 20 9.95 -12.42 -4.87
CA GLY A 20 8.62 -11.93 -4.55
C GLY A 20 8.10 -10.92 -5.58
N ALA A 21 6.79 -10.92 -5.81
CA ALA A 21 6.14 -10.02 -6.76
C ALA A 21 5.89 -8.63 -6.12
N LYS A 22 6.25 -7.56 -6.84
CA LYS A 22 6.00 -6.17 -6.41
C LYS A 22 4.53 -5.92 -6.04
N ASN A 23 3.62 -6.33 -6.92
CA ASN A 23 2.20 -6.06 -6.76
C ASN A 23 1.53 -6.90 -5.65
N ALA A 24 2.18 -7.95 -5.17
CA ALA A 24 1.78 -8.67 -3.96
C ALA A 24 2.42 -8.03 -2.71
N ALA A 25 3.69 -7.64 -2.79
CA ALA A 25 4.41 -7.07 -1.65
C ALA A 25 3.80 -5.75 -1.17
N LEU A 26 3.39 -4.86 -2.08
CA LEU A 26 2.87 -3.55 -1.70
C LEU A 26 1.60 -3.62 -0.84
N PRO A 27 0.53 -4.35 -1.20
CA PRO A 27 -0.63 -4.46 -0.32
C PRO A 27 -0.33 -5.23 0.97
N LEU A 28 0.57 -6.22 0.96
CA LEU A 28 0.99 -6.93 2.17
C LEU A 28 1.74 -6.00 3.13
N LEU A 29 2.65 -5.16 2.62
CA LEU A 29 3.33 -4.14 3.44
C LEU A 29 2.33 -3.15 4.05
N ALA A 30 1.34 -2.67 3.29
CA ALA A 30 0.28 -1.82 3.83
C ALA A 30 -0.55 -2.55 4.89
N ALA A 31 -0.83 -3.85 4.72
CA ALA A 31 -1.56 -4.66 5.67
C ALA A 31 -0.82 -4.86 7.00
N LEU A 32 0.52 -4.70 7.05
CA LEU A 32 1.29 -4.72 8.31
C LEU A 32 0.90 -3.61 9.28
N ILE A 33 0.14 -2.60 8.84
CA ILE A 33 -0.44 -1.57 9.72
C ILE A 33 -1.57 -2.14 10.59
N LEU A 34 -2.27 -3.19 10.14
CA LEU A 34 -3.45 -3.73 10.83
C LEU A 34 -3.16 -4.48 12.14
N PRO A 35 -2.15 -5.36 12.22
CA PRO A 35 -1.88 -6.10 13.45
C PRO A 35 -1.42 -5.20 14.59
N THR A 36 -1.77 -5.59 15.81
CA THR A 36 -1.28 -4.96 17.05
C THR A 36 -0.07 -5.69 17.65
N THR A 37 0.38 -6.75 17.00
CA THR A 37 1.53 -7.56 17.38
C THR A 37 2.58 -7.54 16.28
N PRO A 38 3.86 -7.77 16.62
CA PRO A 38 4.91 -7.88 15.61
C PRO A 38 4.58 -8.91 14.53
N SER A 39 4.91 -8.57 13.30
CA SER A 39 4.63 -9.38 12.11
C SER A 39 5.86 -9.46 11.22
N VAL A 40 6.02 -10.57 10.50
CA VAL A 40 7.15 -10.81 9.61
C VAL A 40 6.63 -11.20 8.22
N LEU A 41 7.19 -10.58 7.18
CA LEU A 41 6.98 -10.96 5.79
C LEU A 41 8.29 -11.45 5.19
N HIS A 42 8.25 -12.62 4.55
CA HIS A 42 9.37 -13.17 3.81
C HIS A 42 9.20 -12.97 2.30
N ASN A 43 10.29 -13.08 1.57
CA ASN A 43 10.34 -12.96 0.10
C ASN A 43 9.81 -11.60 -0.42
N VAL A 44 10.12 -10.53 0.28
CA VAL A 44 9.78 -9.16 -0.14
C VAL A 44 10.86 -8.64 -1.09
N PRO A 45 10.54 -8.35 -2.37
CA PRO A 45 11.54 -7.94 -3.34
C PRO A 45 12.16 -6.58 -2.97
N THR A 46 13.44 -6.40 -3.29
CA THR A 46 14.15 -5.14 -3.09
C THR A 46 13.96 -4.25 -4.32
N LEU A 47 12.86 -3.50 -4.34
CA LEU A 47 12.48 -2.59 -5.40
C LEU A 47 12.28 -1.18 -4.83
N LYS A 48 12.42 -0.15 -5.69
CA LYS A 48 12.20 1.23 -5.29
C LYS A 48 10.83 1.45 -4.64
N ASP A 49 9.78 0.85 -5.19
CA ASP A 49 8.41 1.00 -4.69
C ASP A 49 8.26 0.38 -3.29
N THR A 50 8.83 -0.81 -3.04
CA THR A 50 8.76 -1.46 -1.72
C THR A 50 9.54 -0.66 -0.68
N GLN A 51 10.70 -0.13 -1.04
CA GLN A 51 11.49 0.74 -0.16
C GLN A 51 10.76 2.04 0.16
N THR A 52 10.11 2.66 -0.84
CA THR A 52 9.33 3.89 -0.65
C THR A 52 8.14 3.65 0.28
N LEU A 53 7.44 2.51 0.14
CA LEU A 53 6.32 2.18 1.02
C LEU A 53 6.79 1.88 2.46
N ILE A 54 7.91 1.20 2.62
CA ILE A 54 8.53 1.00 3.94
C ILE A 54 8.89 2.34 4.58
N ALA A 55 9.52 3.25 3.82
CA ALA A 55 9.84 4.59 4.30
C ALA A 55 8.60 5.41 4.68
N LEU A 56 7.50 5.27 3.92
CA LEU A 56 6.21 5.87 4.27
C LEU A 56 5.71 5.34 5.63
N ILE A 57 5.71 4.03 5.81
CA ILE A 57 5.25 3.38 7.04
C ILE A 57 6.14 3.78 8.23
N GLN A 58 7.46 3.84 8.04
CA GLN A 58 8.40 4.35 9.05
C GLN A 58 8.10 5.81 9.41
N GLY A 59 7.84 6.65 8.40
CA GLY A 59 7.49 8.06 8.59
C GLY A 59 6.19 8.28 9.38
N MET A 60 5.33 7.27 9.45
CA MET A 60 4.11 7.26 10.29
C MET A 60 4.40 6.78 11.72
N GLY A 61 5.66 6.57 12.11
CA GLY A 61 6.05 6.17 13.44
C GLY A 61 6.00 4.65 13.71
N ILE A 62 5.85 3.83 12.68
CA ILE A 62 5.84 2.37 12.80
C ILE A 62 7.27 1.83 12.73
N ALA A 63 7.63 0.97 13.67
CA ALA A 63 8.89 0.23 13.64
C ALA A 63 8.83 -0.85 12.56
N ILE A 64 9.45 -0.59 11.43
CA ILE A 64 9.53 -1.53 10.30
C ILE A 64 10.95 -1.56 9.74
N TYR A 65 11.49 -2.76 9.56
CA TYR A 65 12.86 -2.98 9.12
C TYR A 65 12.88 -4.05 8.03
N LYS A 66 13.77 -3.87 7.04
CA LYS A 66 14.01 -4.85 5.98
C LYS A 66 15.45 -5.34 6.08
N ASP A 67 15.62 -6.66 6.17
CA ASP A 67 16.91 -7.35 6.08
C ASP A 67 16.84 -8.41 4.98
N GLY A 68 17.69 -8.28 3.99
CA GLY A 68 17.62 -9.11 2.79
C GLY A 68 16.25 -9.04 2.11
N ASP A 69 15.53 -10.14 2.08
CA ASP A 69 14.17 -10.26 1.56
C ASP A 69 13.09 -10.33 2.65
N THR A 70 13.48 -10.21 3.91
CA THR A 70 12.59 -10.31 5.07
C THR A 70 12.29 -8.92 5.62
N VAL A 71 11.02 -8.66 5.90
CA VAL A 71 10.53 -7.43 6.54
C VAL A 71 9.91 -7.78 7.88
N THR A 72 10.40 -7.14 8.95
CA THR A 72 9.82 -7.21 10.29
C THR A 72 9.14 -5.88 10.60
N CYS A 73 7.93 -5.93 11.12
CA CYS A 73 7.12 -4.76 11.44
C CYS A 73 6.46 -4.92 12.80
N ASP A 74 6.56 -3.87 13.61
CA ASP A 74 5.77 -3.71 14.83
C ASP A 74 4.95 -2.42 14.74
N ALA A 75 3.67 -2.57 14.46
CA ALA A 75 2.74 -1.47 14.34
C ALA A 75 2.04 -1.12 15.67
N SER A 76 2.43 -1.72 16.79
CA SER A 76 1.83 -1.42 18.12
C SER A 76 1.99 0.05 18.52
N THR A 77 3.06 0.70 18.04
CA THR A 77 3.44 2.08 18.36
C THR A 77 2.71 3.15 17.57
N ILE A 78 2.01 2.79 16.48
CA ILE A 78 1.31 3.78 15.67
C ILE A 78 0.13 4.38 16.46
N SER A 79 0.11 5.70 16.55
CA SER A 79 -0.94 6.47 17.24
C SER A 79 -1.69 7.43 16.33
N ASP A 80 -1.27 7.55 15.05
CA ASP A 80 -1.82 8.51 14.11
C ASP A 80 -2.38 7.83 12.86
N CYS A 81 -3.54 8.29 12.41
CA CYS A 81 -4.22 7.85 11.20
C CYS A 81 -3.94 8.76 9.98
N PHE A 82 -2.86 9.54 10.04
CA PHE A 82 -2.50 10.55 9.05
C PHE A 82 -1.26 10.15 8.23
N ALA A 83 -1.39 10.19 6.90
CA ALA A 83 -0.27 10.03 5.98
C ALA A 83 -0.06 11.33 5.17
N PRO A 84 1.00 12.10 5.49
CA PRO A 84 1.22 13.43 4.91
C PRO A 84 1.68 13.37 3.46
N TYR A 85 1.41 14.47 2.72
CA TYR A 85 1.73 14.62 1.30
C TYR A 85 3.19 14.32 0.98
N GLU A 86 4.14 14.79 1.79
CA GLU A 86 5.58 14.62 1.55
C GLU A 86 6.00 13.15 1.45
N LEU A 87 5.32 12.26 2.16
CA LEU A 87 5.57 10.83 2.12
C LEU A 87 4.82 10.11 1.00
N VAL A 88 3.62 10.62 0.64
CA VAL A 88 2.72 9.97 -0.33
C VAL A 88 3.01 10.39 -1.77
N LYS A 89 3.49 11.63 -2.01
CA LYS A 89 3.61 12.25 -3.34
C LYS A 89 4.42 11.47 -4.37
N THR A 90 5.34 10.62 -3.92
CA THR A 90 6.29 9.93 -4.80
C THR A 90 5.77 8.59 -5.31
N MET A 91 4.70 8.03 -4.71
CA MET A 91 4.23 6.69 -5.05
C MET A 91 2.71 6.56 -4.96
N ARG A 92 2.08 6.11 -6.05
CA ARG A 92 0.62 5.90 -6.09
C ARG A 92 0.12 4.80 -5.15
N ALA A 93 0.91 3.75 -4.97
CA ALA A 93 0.56 2.65 -4.06
C ALA A 93 0.42 3.10 -2.60
N SER A 94 0.85 4.32 -2.26
CA SER A 94 0.61 4.93 -0.96
C SER A 94 -0.86 5.00 -0.58
N ILE A 95 -1.79 5.02 -1.56
CA ILE A 95 -3.23 4.96 -1.30
C ILE A 95 -3.66 3.67 -0.58
N LEU A 96 -2.87 2.60 -0.67
CA LEU A 96 -3.15 1.33 0.02
C LEU A 96 -3.18 1.49 1.55
N VAL A 97 -2.41 2.44 2.09
CA VAL A 97 -2.41 2.68 3.54
C VAL A 97 -3.75 3.25 4.04
N LEU A 98 -4.54 3.88 3.15
CA LEU A 98 -5.87 4.42 3.49
C LEU A 98 -6.79 3.33 4.06
N GLY A 99 -6.88 2.19 3.37
CA GLY A 99 -7.71 1.07 3.81
C GLY A 99 -7.23 0.45 5.12
N ALA A 100 -5.91 0.32 5.29
CA ALA A 100 -5.32 -0.22 6.50
C ALA A 100 -5.53 0.70 7.71
N LEU A 101 -5.29 2.01 7.55
CA LEU A 101 -5.55 3.00 8.59
C LEU A 101 -7.03 3.06 8.98
N LEU A 102 -7.91 3.12 7.97
CA LEU A 102 -9.35 3.14 8.20
C LEU A 102 -9.84 1.88 8.93
N GLY A 103 -9.32 0.69 8.55
CA GLY A 103 -9.67 -0.57 9.19
C GLY A 103 -9.19 -0.65 10.65
N ARG A 104 -8.05 -0.03 10.95
CA ARG A 104 -7.48 -0.06 12.30
C ARG A 104 -8.07 1.01 13.24
N PHE A 105 -8.20 2.25 12.76
CA PHE A 105 -8.58 3.41 13.59
C PHE A 105 -10.04 3.83 13.43
N GLY A 106 -10.74 3.32 12.42
CA GLY A 106 -12.08 3.78 12.07
C GLY A 106 -12.10 5.12 11.34
N GLU A 107 -10.94 5.77 11.19
CA GLU A 107 -10.75 6.98 10.39
C GLU A 107 -9.34 7.01 9.80
N ALA A 108 -9.19 7.73 8.68
CA ALA A 108 -7.90 7.93 8.04
C ALA A 108 -7.89 9.22 7.21
N LYS A 109 -6.75 9.91 7.20
CA LYS A 109 -6.48 11.04 6.34
C LYS A 109 -5.19 10.80 5.56
N VAL A 110 -5.32 10.61 4.26
CA VAL A 110 -4.19 10.28 3.38
C VAL A 110 -4.15 11.26 2.22
N SER A 111 -2.99 11.83 1.93
CA SER A 111 -2.83 12.71 0.78
C SER A 111 -3.10 11.96 -0.52
N LEU A 112 -3.73 12.62 -1.48
CA LEU A 112 -3.79 12.10 -2.84
C LEU A 112 -2.37 11.99 -3.42
N PRO A 113 -2.04 10.87 -4.09
CA PRO A 113 -0.76 10.75 -4.75
C PRO A 113 -0.63 11.81 -5.85
N GLY A 114 0.50 12.49 -5.91
CA GLY A 114 0.83 13.44 -6.96
C GLY A 114 0.72 12.82 -8.35
N GLY A 115 0.46 13.62 -9.37
CA GLY A 115 0.27 13.18 -10.74
C GLY A 115 1.44 12.31 -11.23
N CYS A 116 1.14 11.11 -11.67
CA CYS A 116 2.12 10.25 -12.33
C CYS A 116 2.22 10.64 -13.80
N ALA A 117 3.44 10.77 -14.36
CA ALA A 117 3.69 11.08 -15.75
C ALA A 117 3.11 10.06 -16.76
N ILE A 118 2.57 8.95 -16.30
CA ILE A 118 1.99 7.88 -17.11
C ILE A 118 0.46 7.81 -16.85
N GLY A 119 -0.28 8.80 -17.31
CA GLY A 119 -1.76 8.81 -17.36
C GLY A 119 -2.47 8.86 -16.00
N SER A 120 -3.69 9.35 -16.01
CA SER A 120 -4.61 9.34 -14.89
C SER A 120 -5.12 7.91 -14.66
N ARG A 121 -4.57 7.22 -13.69
CA ARG A 121 -5.24 6.03 -13.15
C ARG A 121 -5.96 6.47 -11.88
N PRO A 122 -7.27 6.60 -11.92
CA PRO A 122 -8.03 7.12 -10.79
C PRO A 122 -7.93 6.19 -9.59
N VAL A 123 -7.85 6.76 -8.40
CA VAL A 123 -7.98 6.03 -7.12
C VAL A 123 -9.45 5.70 -6.81
N ASP A 124 -10.36 6.07 -7.71
CA ASP A 124 -11.81 5.99 -7.56
C ASP A 124 -12.30 4.59 -7.18
N GLN A 125 -11.67 3.54 -7.71
CA GLN A 125 -12.06 2.17 -7.37
C GLN A 125 -11.74 1.83 -5.91
N HIS A 126 -10.64 2.35 -5.35
CA HIS A 126 -10.35 2.20 -3.93
C HIS A 126 -11.39 2.93 -3.07
N LEU A 127 -11.75 4.16 -3.46
CA LEU A 127 -12.73 4.97 -2.75
C LEU A 127 -14.12 4.30 -2.82
N LYS A 128 -14.58 3.92 -4.00
CA LYS A 128 -15.85 3.17 -4.19
C LYS A 128 -15.90 1.87 -3.38
N GLY A 129 -14.78 1.14 -3.33
CA GLY A 129 -14.68 -0.07 -2.51
C GLY A 129 -14.88 0.23 -1.03
N LEU A 130 -14.23 1.28 -0.51
CA LEU A 130 -14.37 1.68 0.89
C LEU A 130 -15.77 2.22 1.20
N GLU A 131 -16.39 2.99 0.28
CA GLU A 131 -17.79 3.44 0.39
C GLU A 131 -18.77 2.27 0.42
N ALA A 132 -18.57 1.26 -0.43
CA ALA A 132 -19.37 0.03 -0.42
C ALA A 132 -19.21 -0.75 0.90
N LEU A 133 -18.07 -0.66 1.56
CA LEU A 133 -17.84 -1.17 2.92
C LEU A 133 -18.45 -0.28 4.02
N GLY A 134 -19.18 0.77 3.63
CA GLY A 134 -19.91 1.66 4.54
C GLY A 134 -19.11 2.88 5.01
N ALA A 135 -17.91 3.11 4.49
CA ALA A 135 -17.14 4.31 4.84
C ALA A 135 -17.74 5.57 4.22
N THR A 136 -17.65 6.69 4.93
CA THR A 136 -17.90 8.02 4.39
C THR A 136 -16.57 8.60 3.93
N ILE A 137 -16.52 9.08 2.67
CA ILE A 137 -15.31 9.63 2.08
C ILE A 137 -15.54 11.06 1.64
N SER A 138 -14.61 11.95 1.98
CA SER A 138 -14.50 13.30 1.42
C SER A 138 -13.10 13.55 0.87
N VAL A 139 -12.98 14.45 -0.08
CA VAL A 139 -11.69 14.91 -0.61
C VAL A 139 -11.60 16.40 -0.36
N GLU A 140 -10.65 16.79 0.48
CA GLU A 140 -10.48 18.16 0.94
C GLU A 140 -9.00 18.54 0.89
N GLU A 141 -8.67 19.67 0.29
CA GLU A 141 -7.30 20.22 0.21
C GLU A 141 -6.24 19.20 -0.30
N GLY A 142 -6.62 18.30 -1.22
CA GLY A 142 -5.73 17.27 -1.75
C GLY A 142 -5.56 16.04 -0.86
N TYR A 143 -6.36 15.90 0.19
CA TYR A 143 -6.41 14.73 1.05
C TYR A 143 -7.71 13.96 0.87
N VAL A 144 -7.62 12.65 0.91
CA VAL A 144 -8.76 11.75 1.11
C VAL A 144 -8.95 11.59 2.62
N ILE A 145 -10.14 11.94 3.08
CA ILE A 145 -10.57 11.73 4.47
C ILE A 145 -11.63 10.62 4.43
N ALA A 146 -11.36 9.53 5.14
CA ALA A 146 -12.26 8.40 5.23
C ALA A 146 -12.67 8.13 6.67
N LYS A 147 -13.94 7.85 6.92
CA LYS A 147 -14.48 7.51 8.23
C LYS A 147 -15.34 6.27 8.14
N ALA A 148 -15.10 5.31 9.02
CA ALA A 148 -15.93 4.12 9.17
C ALA A 148 -17.33 4.47 9.69
N PRO A 149 -18.35 3.61 9.47
CA PRO A 149 -19.68 3.80 10.02
C PRO A 149 -19.67 3.85 11.56
N LYS A 150 -20.82 4.20 12.14
CA LYS A 150 -21.00 4.19 13.60
C LYS A 150 -20.58 2.84 14.18
N GLY A 151 -19.67 2.89 15.17
CA GLY A 151 -19.06 1.70 15.76
C GLY A 151 -17.63 1.44 15.28
N GLY A 152 -17.09 2.25 14.35
CA GLY A 152 -15.68 2.23 13.93
C GLY A 152 -15.28 1.00 13.09
N ARG A 153 -16.25 0.21 12.60
CA ARG A 153 -16.00 -1.00 11.81
C ARG A 153 -16.60 -0.90 10.42
N LEU A 154 -15.85 -1.35 9.43
CA LEU A 154 -16.35 -1.53 8.07
C LEU A 154 -17.34 -2.71 8.00
N ILE A 155 -18.26 -2.64 7.07
CA ILE A 155 -19.32 -3.64 6.86
C ILE A 155 -18.91 -4.52 5.69
N GLY A 156 -19.08 -5.85 5.81
CA GLY A 156 -18.83 -6.74 4.68
C GLY A 156 -19.75 -6.45 3.50
N CYS A 157 -19.20 -6.41 2.30
CA CYS A 157 -19.99 -6.25 1.07
C CYS A 157 -19.47 -7.15 -0.05
N LEU A 158 -20.31 -7.40 -1.05
CA LEU A 158 -19.91 -8.01 -2.31
C LEU A 158 -19.82 -6.91 -3.37
N LEU A 159 -18.64 -6.74 -3.94
CA LEU A 159 -18.34 -5.70 -4.92
C LEU A 159 -18.06 -6.33 -6.29
N TYR A 160 -18.87 -5.98 -7.29
CA TYR A 160 -18.61 -6.34 -8.68
C TYR A 160 -17.86 -5.20 -9.35
N THR A 161 -16.55 -5.37 -9.58
CA THR A 161 -15.68 -4.27 -10.00
C THR A 161 -15.29 -4.29 -11.45
N SER A 162 -15.54 -5.37 -12.17
CA SER A 162 -15.12 -5.48 -13.56
C SER A 162 -16.17 -6.18 -14.41
N PRO A 163 -16.68 -5.55 -15.45
CA PRO A 163 -17.17 -6.30 -16.58
C PRO A 163 -15.94 -6.95 -17.22
N SER A 164 -15.84 -8.25 -17.15
CA SER A 164 -14.87 -9.05 -17.90
C SER A 164 -15.13 -8.89 -19.41
#